data_5eb4d4fe08873b72bf44fca634bc0cbd
#
_entry.id   5eb4d4fe08873b72bf44fca634bc0cbd
#
_cell.length_a   1.000
_cell.length_b   1.000
_cell.length_c   1.000
_cell.angle_alpha   90.00
_cell.angle_beta   90.00
_cell.angle_gamma   90.00
#
_symmetry.space_group_name_H-M   'P 1'
#
loop_
_entity.id
_entity.type
_entity.pdbx_description
1 polymer ?
#
loop_
_entity_poly.entity_id
_entity_poly.type
_entity_poly.pdbx_seq_one_letter_code
_entity_poly.pdbx_strand_id
1 'polypeptide(L)'
;MTYEDDQMLMDLVAARGVPGNEEEVREVFKKYTEPYADEMLQDGLGSIIAKKQGPVTGPKIMFAGHLDEVGFMVSNITDEGFLKFQTLGGWWSQVLLGQQVEVKTRDGKIYHGVIGCKPPHVLSKAAREKPYDIKDMFFDIGATSKEEAKEWGIRPGDMVTPYSPYRRLNDSKFLLARAWDNRIGTAVAMEVFKNLSKEDLPNSIYAVGNVQEEVGLRGAKTSSNRINPDISFALDTGTAGDTPGMTADESSSKLGKGPQIIVFDASMIAHKGLRDFVVDIAEELEIPFQFEFIPGGGTDAGSQHVSGHGVPSLAITVPTRYLHSHSSVIHEDDYHNTVKLVTEVIKRLDQETVEKITFG
;
A
#
# COMPACT_ATOMS: atom_id res chain seq x y z
N MET A 1 13.49 15.31 6.68
CA MET A 1 12.26 14.97 7.46
C MET A 1 12.35 15.58 8.85
N THR A 2 11.27 16.18 9.36
CA THR A 2 11.17 16.57 10.76
C THR A 2 10.82 15.33 11.59
N TYR A 3 10.98 15.39 12.91
CA TYR A 3 10.58 14.28 13.81
C TYR A 3 9.06 13.95 13.70
N GLU A 4 8.24 14.94 13.33
CA GLU A 4 6.78 14.76 13.15
C GLU A 4 6.45 13.96 11.87
N ASP A 5 7.23 14.14 10.79
CA ASP A 5 7.02 13.37 9.54
C ASP A 5 7.36 11.89 9.75
N ASP A 6 8.45 11.59 10.45
CA ASP A 6 8.80 10.23 10.82
C ASP A 6 7.71 9.59 11.71
N GLN A 7 7.05 10.34 12.59
CA GLN A 7 6.04 9.83 13.50
C GLN A 7 4.80 9.31 12.74
N MET A 8 4.34 10.01 11.71
CA MET A 8 3.22 9.55 10.88
C MET A 8 3.57 8.24 10.15
N LEU A 9 4.77 8.15 9.57
CA LEU A 9 5.25 6.93 8.91
C LEU A 9 5.41 5.77 9.91
N MET A 10 5.94 6.05 11.10
CA MET A 10 6.07 5.07 12.18
C MET A 10 4.70 4.56 12.66
N ASP A 11 3.72 5.44 12.85
CA ASP A 11 2.35 5.05 13.23
C ASP A 11 1.71 4.15 12.16
N LEU A 12 1.88 4.50 10.86
CA LEU A 12 1.33 3.71 9.75
C LEU A 12 1.92 2.31 9.66
N VAL A 13 3.26 2.18 9.75
CA VAL A 13 3.90 0.85 9.63
C VAL A 13 3.80 0.03 10.92
N ALA A 14 3.53 0.66 12.07
CA ALA A 14 3.25 -0.04 13.33
C ALA A 14 1.83 -0.61 13.36
N ALA A 15 0.86 0.08 12.74
CA ALA A 15 -0.54 -0.36 12.68
C ALA A 15 -0.65 -1.66 11.86
N ARG A 16 -1.39 -2.64 12.38
CA ARG A 16 -1.62 -3.93 11.73
C ARG A 16 -2.82 -3.84 10.82
N GLY A 17 -2.72 -4.43 9.64
CA GLY A 17 -3.83 -4.41 8.69
C GLY A 17 -3.57 -5.32 7.51
N VAL A 18 -4.11 -6.53 7.56
CA VAL A 18 -4.21 -7.41 6.40
C VAL A 18 -5.59 -7.24 5.73
N PRO A 19 -5.78 -7.69 4.48
CA PRO A 19 -7.08 -7.60 3.81
C PRO A 19 -8.26 -8.07 4.68
N GLY A 20 -9.23 -7.16 4.91
CA GLY A 20 -10.41 -7.41 5.74
C GLY A 20 -10.23 -7.18 7.24
N ASN A 21 -9.05 -6.68 7.67
CA ASN A 21 -8.74 -6.35 9.06
C ASN A 21 -7.88 -5.08 9.14
N GLU A 22 -8.31 -4.00 8.48
CA GLU A 22 -7.56 -2.74 8.32
C GLU A 22 -7.90 -1.69 9.40
N GLU A 23 -8.61 -2.04 10.47
CA GLU A 23 -9.12 -1.10 11.46
C GLU A 23 -8.03 -0.23 12.09
N GLU A 24 -6.90 -0.83 12.49
CA GLU A 24 -5.81 -0.06 13.12
C GLU A 24 -5.25 1.00 12.18
N VAL A 25 -5.09 0.66 10.90
CA VAL A 25 -4.56 1.58 9.87
C VAL A 25 -5.56 2.66 9.54
N ARG A 26 -6.85 2.33 9.50
CA ARG A 26 -7.94 3.28 9.31
C ARG A 26 -7.98 4.33 10.42
N GLU A 27 -7.75 3.93 11.67
CA GLU A 27 -7.67 4.88 12.79
C GLU A 27 -6.45 5.80 12.66
N VAL A 28 -5.31 5.31 12.15
CA VAL A 28 -4.16 6.16 11.85
C VAL A 28 -4.50 7.14 10.72
N PHE A 29 -5.09 6.68 9.62
CA PHE A 29 -5.53 7.54 8.52
C PHE A 29 -6.47 8.64 9.04
N LYS A 30 -7.46 8.27 9.83
CA LYS A 30 -8.40 9.21 10.45
C LYS A 30 -7.70 10.24 11.32
N LYS A 31 -6.81 9.80 12.21
CA LYS A 31 -6.03 10.67 13.11
C LYS A 31 -5.34 11.81 12.36
N TYR A 32 -4.75 11.52 11.20
CA TYR A 32 -3.95 12.49 10.44
C TYR A 32 -4.72 13.28 9.38
N THR A 33 -5.97 12.88 9.04
CA THR A 33 -6.78 13.57 8.01
C THR A 33 -8.01 14.28 8.57
N GLU A 34 -8.67 13.74 9.59
CA GLU A 34 -9.91 14.31 10.16
C GLU A 34 -9.76 15.80 10.59
N PRO A 35 -8.64 16.27 11.17
CA PRO A 35 -8.48 17.68 11.54
C PRO A 35 -8.51 18.66 10.36
N TYR A 36 -8.38 18.17 9.14
CA TYR A 36 -8.29 18.95 7.91
C TYR A 36 -9.50 18.73 6.98
N ALA A 37 -10.33 17.73 7.28
CA ALA A 37 -11.48 17.35 6.46
C ALA A 37 -12.73 18.15 6.81
N ASP A 38 -13.51 18.49 5.79
CA ASP A 38 -14.88 19.01 6.00
C ASP A 38 -15.83 17.85 6.33
N GLU A 39 -15.52 16.64 5.84
CA GLU A 39 -16.34 15.44 6.02
C GLU A 39 -15.46 14.18 6.00
N MET A 40 -15.72 13.25 6.91
CA MET A 40 -15.17 11.89 6.88
C MET A 40 -16.26 10.92 6.45
N LEU A 41 -15.98 10.11 5.42
CA LEU A 41 -16.90 9.11 4.87
C LEU A 41 -16.28 7.71 4.96
N GLN A 42 -17.11 6.70 4.89
CA GLN A 42 -16.68 5.30 4.84
C GLN A 42 -17.59 4.52 3.90
N ASP A 43 -17.03 3.64 3.07
CA ASP A 43 -17.84 2.75 2.24
C ASP A 43 -18.24 1.46 2.98
N GLY A 44 -19.01 0.61 2.30
CA GLY A 44 -19.55 -0.62 2.91
C GLY A 44 -18.50 -1.72 3.14
N LEU A 45 -17.30 -1.63 2.55
CA LEU A 45 -16.19 -2.57 2.77
C LEU A 45 -15.22 -2.08 3.85
N GLY A 46 -15.27 -0.79 4.19
CA GLY A 46 -14.41 -0.21 5.21
C GLY A 46 -13.36 0.76 4.72
N SER A 47 -13.31 1.11 3.42
CA SER A 47 -12.45 2.18 2.93
C SER A 47 -12.85 3.51 3.58
N ILE A 48 -11.86 4.32 3.94
CA ILE A 48 -12.06 5.61 4.59
C ILE A 48 -11.74 6.76 3.63
N ILE A 49 -12.53 7.83 3.67
CA ILE A 49 -12.45 8.95 2.76
C ILE A 49 -12.46 10.24 3.55
N ALA A 50 -11.40 11.04 3.40
CA ALA A 50 -11.36 12.40 3.90
C ALA A 50 -11.69 13.35 2.72
N LYS A 51 -12.72 14.18 2.91
CA LYS A 51 -13.21 15.11 1.89
C LYS A 51 -12.94 16.56 2.29
N LYS A 52 -12.45 17.33 1.34
CA LYS A 52 -12.41 18.81 1.39
C LYS A 52 -13.23 19.34 0.23
N GLN A 53 -14.26 20.11 0.54
CA GLN A 53 -15.18 20.66 -0.45
C GLN A 53 -14.55 21.88 -1.13
N GLY A 54 -14.48 21.85 -2.44
CA GLY A 54 -14.16 23.00 -3.30
C GLY A 54 -15.41 23.66 -3.86
N PRO A 55 -15.28 24.44 -4.94
CA PRO A 55 -16.42 25.06 -5.63
C PRO A 55 -17.46 24.02 -6.06
N VAL A 56 -18.74 24.37 -5.99
CA VAL A 56 -19.85 23.45 -6.38
C VAL A 56 -19.74 22.97 -7.83
N THR A 57 -19.20 23.82 -8.72
CA THR A 57 -18.98 23.52 -10.14
C THR A 57 -17.59 22.97 -10.44
N GLY A 58 -16.73 22.83 -9.43
CA GLY A 58 -15.38 22.28 -9.59
C GLY A 58 -15.39 20.76 -9.68
N PRO A 59 -14.37 20.17 -10.33
CA PRO A 59 -14.26 18.74 -10.48
C PRO A 59 -13.93 18.05 -9.15
N LYS A 60 -14.18 16.74 -9.08
CA LYS A 60 -13.85 15.88 -7.96
C LYS A 60 -12.57 15.13 -8.25
N ILE A 61 -11.56 15.36 -7.45
CA ILE A 61 -10.25 14.71 -7.59
C ILE A 61 -10.05 13.70 -6.46
N MET A 62 -9.90 12.43 -6.83
CA MET A 62 -9.65 11.34 -5.90
C MET A 62 -8.18 10.94 -5.96
N PHE A 63 -7.56 10.73 -4.80
CA PHE A 63 -6.23 10.16 -4.68
C PHE A 63 -6.21 9.17 -3.51
N ALA A 64 -5.77 7.97 -3.78
CA ALA A 64 -5.96 6.83 -2.90
C ALA A 64 -4.65 6.05 -2.68
N GLY A 65 -4.38 5.67 -1.42
CA GLY A 65 -3.47 4.57 -1.09
C GLY A 65 -4.26 3.45 -0.44
N HIS A 66 -3.78 2.19 -0.52
CA HIS A 66 -4.47 1.12 0.19
C HIS A 66 -3.92 0.93 1.60
N LEU A 67 -4.82 0.51 2.50
CA LEU A 67 -4.55 0.35 3.93
C LEU A 67 -4.01 -1.04 4.27
N ASP A 68 -4.39 -2.04 3.48
CA ASP A 68 -3.97 -3.41 3.73
C ASP A 68 -2.50 -3.65 3.31
N GLU A 69 -1.94 -4.68 3.86
CA GLU A 69 -0.62 -5.22 3.54
C GLU A 69 -0.74 -6.72 3.30
N VAL A 70 0.16 -7.30 2.51
CA VAL A 70 0.27 -8.76 2.41
C VAL A 70 0.48 -9.37 3.80
N GLY A 71 -0.22 -10.45 4.10
CA GLY A 71 -0.12 -11.12 5.37
C GLY A 71 -0.75 -12.50 5.35
N PHE A 72 -1.32 -12.89 6.50
CA PHE A 72 -1.86 -14.23 6.62
C PHE A 72 -3.10 -14.25 7.53
N MET A 73 -3.85 -15.33 7.43
CA MET A 73 -4.98 -15.63 8.30
C MET A 73 -4.84 -17.04 8.86
N VAL A 74 -5.03 -17.20 10.16
CA VAL A 74 -5.06 -18.54 10.78
C VAL A 74 -6.19 -19.36 10.16
N SER A 75 -5.87 -20.54 9.64
CA SER A 75 -6.85 -21.45 9.04
C SER A 75 -7.18 -22.65 9.95
N ASN A 76 -6.22 -23.12 10.72
CA ASN A 76 -6.41 -24.24 11.65
C ASN A 76 -5.33 -24.22 12.75
N ILE A 77 -5.59 -24.95 13.85
CA ILE A 77 -4.63 -25.20 14.95
C ILE A 77 -4.37 -26.69 14.99
N THR A 78 -3.09 -27.10 14.89
CA THR A 78 -2.71 -28.53 15.01
C THR A 78 -2.84 -29.02 16.44
N ASP A 79 -2.88 -30.32 16.66
CA ASP A 79 -2.99 -30.88 18.01
C ASP A 79 -1.75 -30.57 18.88
N GLU A 80 -0.61 -30.29 18.25
CA GLU A 80 0.63 -29.86 18.90
C GLU A 80 0.71 -28.34 19.16
N GLY A 81 -0.31 -27.55 18.78
CA GLY A 81 -0.38 -26.11 19.04
C GLY A 81 0.17 -25.21 17.91
N PHE A 82 0.66 -25.77 16.82
CA PHE A 82 1.08 -24.96 15.65
C PHE A 82 -0.12 -24.42 14.88
N LEU A 83 0.05 -23.25 14.23
CA LEU A 83 -1.01 -22.64 13.45
C LEU A 83 -0.78 -22.88 11.96
N LYS A 84 -1.76 -23.47 11.29
CA LYS A 84 -1.84 -23.48 9.83
C LYS A 84 -2.49 -22.18 9.35
N PHE A 85 -2.13 -21.74 8.16
CA PHE A 85 -2.55 -20.42 7.67
C PHE A 85 -2.91 -20.43 6.19
N GLN A 86 -3.66 -19.40 5.80
CA GLN A 86 -3.90 -18.97 4.43
C GLN A 86 -3.13 -17.67 4.20
N THR A 87 -2.49 -17.52 3.04
CA THR A 87 -1.91 -16.26 2.62
C THR A 87 -2.99 -15.26 2.22
N LEU A 88 -2.77 -13.99 2.51
CA LEU A 88 -3.54 -12.86 2.03
C LEU A 88 -2.60 -11.98 1.21
N GLY A 89 -2.90 -11.80 -0.09
CA GLY A 89 -1.99 -11.22 -1.07
C GLY A 89 -0.96 -12.21 -1.61
N GLY A 90 -0.08 -11.71 -2.45
CA GLY A 90 0.92 -12.49 -3.17
C GLY A 90 2.20 -12.70 -2.35
N TRP A 91 2.57 -13.96 -2.08
CA TRP A 91 3.78 -14.32 -1.35
C TRP A 91 4.69 -15.26 -2.14
N TRP A 92 5.98 -14.97 -2.13
CA TRP A 92 6.99 -15.91 -2.58
C TRP A 92 7.51 -16.75 -1.40
N SER A 93 7.43 -18.08 -1.51
CA SER A 93 7.74 -18.99 -0.39
C SER A 93 9.16 -18.83 0.18
N GLN A 94 10.12 -18.39 -0.63
CA GLN A 94 11.51 -18.27 -0.22
C GLN A 94 11.79 -17.09 0.74
N VAL A 95 10.91 -16.11 0.84
CA VAL A 95 11.07 -14.98 1.77
C VAL A 95 10.38 -15.20 3.11
N LEU A 96 9.76 -16.38 3.34
CA LEU A 96 8.90 -16.63 4.51
C LEU A 96 9.63 -17.32 5.68
N LEU A 97 10.41 -18.37 5.40
CA LEU A 97 10.94 -19.23 6.44
C LEU A 97 11.87 -18.50 7.42
N GLY A 98 11.65 -18.73 8.70
CA GLY A 98 12.41 -18.11 9.80
C GLY A 98 12.03 -16.67 10.11
N GLN A 99 11.05 -16.10 9.41
CA GLN A 99 10.56 -14.73 9.64
C GLN A 99 9.62 -14.68 10.83
N GLN A 100 9.67 -13.56 11.57
CA GLN A 100 8.81 -13.33 12.73
C GLN A 100 7.45 -12.79 12.30
N VAL A 101 6.42 -13.16 13.04
CA VAL A 101 5.04 -12.72 12.81
C VAL A 101 4.35 -12.32 14.11
N GLU A 102 3.28 -11.55 13.98
CA GLU A 102 2.36 -11.21 15.08
C GLU A 102 0.98 -11.75 14.75
N VAL A 103 0.43 -12.58 15.64
CA VAL A 103 -0.94 -13.07 15.59
C VAL A 103 -1.81 -12.21 16.50
N LYS A 104 -2.83 -11.58 15.96
CA LYS A 104 -3.78 -10.75 16.72
C LYS A 104 -5.09 -11.49 16.90
N THR A 105 -5.45 -11.72 18.16
CA THR A 105 -6.72 -12.34 18.53
C THR A 105 -7.87 -11.33 18.51
N ARG A 106 -9.09 -11.83 18.52
CA ARG A 106 -10.31 -10.99 18.52
C ARG A 106 -10.37 -10.01 19.70
N ASP A 107 -9.86 -10.39 20.87
CA ASP A 107 -9.81 -9.53 22.07
C ASP A 107 -8.62 -8.57 22.07
N GLY A 108 -7.87 -8.49 20.95
CA GLY A 108 -6.77 -7.55 20.72
C GLY A 108 -5.43 -7.97 21.32
N LYS A 109 -5.30 -9.17 21.88
CA LYS A 109 -4.00 -9.68 22.31
C LYS A 109 -3.11 -10.01 21.12
N ILE A 110 -1.81 -9.78 21.30
CA ILE A 110 -0.79 -10.05 20.30
C ILE A 110 0.11 -11.16 20.80
N TYR A 111 0.29 -12.17 19.95
CA TYR A 111 1.24 -13.26 20.18
C TYR A 111 2.31 -13.23 19.10
N HIS A 112 3.56 -13.23 19.50
CA HIS A 112 4.68 -13.32 18.56
C HIS A 112 4.90 -14.78 18.17
N GLY A 113 5.28 -15.00 16.92
CA GLY A 113 5.58 -16.32 16.40
C GLY A 113 6.65 -16.26 15.32
N VAL A 114 6.97 -17.43 14.79
CA VAL A 114 7.92 -17.60 13.69
C VAL A 114 7.35 -18.54 12.64
N ILE A 115 7.67 -18.29 11.37
CA ILE A 115 7.28 -19.17 10.27
C ILE A 115 8.23 -20.35 10.23
N GLY A 116 7.70 -21.54 10.48
CA GLY A 116 8.43 -22.80 10.51
C GLY A 116 8.06 -23.76 9.39
N CYS A 117 8.93 -24.72 9.16
CA CYS A 117 8.70 -25.87 8.30
C CYS A 117 9.43 -27.08 8.84
N LYS A 118 9.27 -28.25 8.19
CA LYS A 118 10.09 -29.42 8.47
C LYS A 118 11.57 -29.08 8.27
N PRO A 119 12.45 -29.31 9.27
CA PRO A 119 13.84 -28.87 9.20
C PRO A 119 14.62 -29.54 8.06
N PRO A 120 15.54 -28.81 7.39
CA PRO A 120 16.25 -29.32 6.22
C PRO A 120 17.14 -30.53 6.52
N HIS A 121 17.53 -30.73 7.78
CA HIS A 121 18.36 -31.85 8.22
C HIS A 121 17.67 -33.23 8.03
N VAL A 122 16.35 -33.27 8.03
CA VAL A 122 15.56 -34.50 7.83
C VAL A 122 14.92 -34.59 6.45
N LEU A 123 15.19 -33.61 5.57
CA LEU A 123 14.74 -33.64 4.19
C LEU A 123 15.73 -34.41 3.28
N SER A 124 15.22 -35.07 2.24
CA SER A 124 16.07 -35.63 1.18
C SER A 124 16.82 -34.52 0.44
N LYS A 125 17.94 -34.85 -0.22
CA LYS A 125 18.70 -33.88 -1.04
C LYS A 125 17.79 -33.19 -2.07
N ALA A 126 17.01 -33.96 -2.81
CA ALA A 126 16.09 -33.44 -3.84
C ALA A 126 15.01 -32.50 -3.27
N ALA A 127 14.55 -32.73 -2.03
CA ALA A 127 13.57 -31.83 -1.40
C ALA A 127 14.20 -30.52 -0.94
N ARG A 128 15.48 -30.53 -0.55
CA ARG A 128 16.22 -29.29 -0.16
C ARG A 128 16.55 -28.39 -1.35
N GLU A 129 16.62 -28.93 -2.54
CA GLU A 129 16.94 -28.19 -3.79
C GLU A 129 15.72 -27.49 -4.41
N LYS A 130 14.53 -27.68 -3.83
CA LYS A 130 13.27 -27.05 -4.29
C LYS A 130 12.78 -26.00 -3.27
N PRO A 131 12.11 -24.92 -3.77
CA PRO A 131 11.36 -24.03 -2.89
C PRO A 131 10.38 -24.83 -2.02
N TYR A 132 10.28 -24.46 -0.74
CA TYR A 132 9.36 -25.12 0.18
C TYR A 132 7.92 -24.64 -0.09
N ASP A 133 6.96 -25.57 -0.15
CA ASP A 133 5.55 -25.22 -0.39
C ASP A 133 4.95 -24.47 0.81
N ILE A 134 4.29 -23.36 0.57
CA ILE A 134 3.65 -22.54 1.63
C ILE A 134 2.62 -23.36 2.43
N LYS A 135 1.86 -24.26 1.78
CA LYS A 135 0.85 -25.13 2.42
C LYS A 135 1.44 -26.04 3.53
N ASP A 136 2.76 -26.33 3.46
CA ASP A 136 3.47 -27.19 4.40
C ASP A 136 4.13 -26.40 5.53
N MET A 137 4.08 -25.06 5.46
CA MET A 137 4.55 -24.17 6.53
C MET A 137 3.50 -24.05 7.65
N PHE A 138 3.93 -23.51 8.79
CA PHE A 138 3.10 -23.23 9.96
C PHE A 138 3.71 -22.09 10.78
N PHE A 139 2.91 -21.49 11.66
CA PHE A 139 3.43 -20.58 12.68
C PHE A 139 3.64 -21.34 13.98
N ASP A 140 4.80 -21.15 14.57
CA ASP A 140 5.13 -21.54 15.93
C ASP A 140 4.97 -20.31 16.82
N ILE A 141 4.01 -20.35 17.72
CA ILE A 141 3.72 -19.29 18.71
C ILE A 141 4.10 -19.72 20.15
N GLY A 142 4.74 -20.89 20.29
CA GLY A 142 5.14 -21.44 21.59
C GLY A 142 4.01 -22.18 22.35
N ALA A 143 2.85 -22.39 21.77
CA ALA A 143 1.82 -23.23 22.34
C ALA A 143 2.21 -24.71 22.27
N THR A 144 1.90 -25.49 23.31
CA THR A 144 2.25 -26.90 23.43
C THR A 144 1.11 -27.85 23.08
N SER A 145 -0.09 -27.31 22.90
CA SER A 145 -1.29 -28.05 22.48
C SER A 145 -2.32 -27.13 21.82
N LYS A 146 -3.24 -27.76 21.12
CA LYS A 146 -4.40 -27.09 20.53
C LYS A 146 -5.27 -26.38 21.57
N GLU A 147 -5.45 -27.03 22.72
CA GLU A 147 -6.23 -26.53 23.84
C GLU A 147 -5.60 -25.26 24.40
N GLU A 148 -4.30 -25.25 24.62
CA GLU A 148 -3.55 -24.09 25.11
C GLU A 148 -3.65 -22.90 24.13
N ALA A 149 -3.45 -23.12 22.82
CA ALA A 149 -3.61 -22.08 21.82
C ALA A 149 -5.04 -21.48 21.81
N LYS A 150 -6.07 -22.33 22.01
CA LYS A 150 -7.45 -21.87 22.14
C LYS A 150 -7.71 -21.10 23.45
N GLU A 151 -7.11 -21.51 24.56
CA GLU A 151 -7.17 -20.77 25.84
C GLU A 151 -6.55 -19.38 25.72
N TRP A 152 -5.52 -19.22 24.87
CA TRP A 152 -4.95 -17.91 24.52
C TRP A 152 -5.88 -17.06 23.66
N GLY A 153 -6.98 -17.64 23.17
CA GLY A 153 -7.98 -16.96 22.34
C GLY A 153 -7.74 -17.09 20.83
N ILE A 154 -6.73 -17.87 20.44
CA ILE A 154 -6.41 -18.10 19.02
C ILE A 154 -7.51 -18.94 18.36
N ARG A 155 -7.91 -18.56 17.14
CA ARG A 155 -8.92 -19.27 16.36
C ARG A 155 -8.73 -19.06 14.84
N PRO A 156 -9.32 -19.88 14.00
CA PRO A 156 -9.42 -19.61 12.57
C PRO A 156 -10.07 -18.25 12.30
N GLY A 157 -9.49 -17.50 11.36
CA GLY A 157 -9.89 -16.13 11.02
C GLY A 157 -9.07 -15.04 11.71
N ASP A 158 -8.26 -15.36 12.71
CA ASP A 158 -7.36 -14.37 13.32
C ASP A 158 -6.30 -13.94 12.31
N MET A 159 -6.04 -12.62 12.26
CA MET A 159 -5.04 -12.07 11.36
C MET A 159 -3.61 -12.28 11.84
N VAL A 160 -2.71 -12.40 10.88
CA VAL A 160 -1.27 -12.53 11.15
C VAL A 160 -0.51 -11.58 10.23
N THR A 161 0.28 -10.69 10.84
CA THR A 161 1.10 -9.74 10.12
C THR A 161 2.58 -10.08 10.23
N PRO A 162 3.42 -9.75 9.25
CA PRO A 162 4.87 -9.73 9.39
C PRO A 162 5.30 -8.84 10.56
N TYR A 163 6.43 -9.14 11.18
CA TYR A 163 7.04 -8.30 12.19
C TYR A 163 8.38 -7.74 11.71
N SER A 164 8.39 -6.49 11.30
CA SER A 164 9.59 -5.74 10.92
C SER A 164 9.36 -4.25 11.22
N PRO A 165 9.83 -3.77 12.38
CA PRO A 165 9.60 -2.39 12.82
C PRO A 165 10.37 -1.39 11.96
N TYR A 166 9.87 -0.15 11.90
CA TYR A 166 10.52 0.98 11.23
C TYR A 166 11.97 1.18 11.70
N ARG A 167 12.85 1.39 10.74
CA ARG A 167 14.25 1.75 10.97
C ARG A 167 14.79 2.61 9.83
N ARG A 168 15.55 3.63 10.20
CA ARG A 168 16.42 4.34 9.27
C ARG A 168 17.73 3.55 9.14
N LEU A 169 18.16 3.21 7.91
CA LEU A 169 19.37 2.42 7.70
C LEU A 169 20.61 3.30 7.85
N ASN A 170 21.40 3.08 8.91
CA ASN A 170 22.71 3.72 9.13
C ASN A 170 22.69 5.25 8.97
N ASP A 171 21.70 5.92 9.55
CA ASP A 171 21.50 7.38 9.46
C ASP A 171 21.42 7.94 8.02
N SER A 172 21.08 7.07 7.07
CA SER A 172 20.88 7.42 5.67
C SER A 172 19.43 7.81 5.38
N LYS A 173 19.14 8.19 4.14
CA LYS A 173 17.77 8.45 3.65
C LYS A 173 17.00 7.18 3.29
N PHE A 174 17.56 6.00 3.52
CA PHE A 174 16.88 4.73 3.29
C PHE A 174 16.09 4.30 4.52
N LEU A 175 14.80 4.06 4.33
CA LEU A 175 13.86 3.69 5.38
C LEU A 175 13.44 2.24 5.19
N LEU A 176 13.64 1.42 6.22
CA LEU A 176 13.28 0.01 6.25
C LEU A 176 12.09 -0.20 7.18
N ALA A 177 11.05 -0.89 6.70
CA ALA A 177 9.95 -1.38 7.51
C ALA A 177 9.21 -2.51 6.78
N ARG A 178 8.25 -3.14 7.47
CA ARG A 178 7.19 -3.88 6.81
C ARG A 178 6.21 -2.92 6.14
N ALA A 179 5.39 -3.44 5.28
CA ALA A 179 4.19 -2.75 4.76
C ALA A 179 4.43 -1.38 4.11
N TRP A 180 5.64 -1.07 3.61
CA TRP A 180 5.76 0.10 2.75
C TRP A 180 4.77 0.01 1.59
N ASP A 181 4.51 -1.20 1.11
CA ASP A 181 3.37 -1.55 0.29
C ASP A 181 2.14 -1.79 1.21
N ASN A 182 1.12 -0.89 1.29
CA ASN A 182 1.17 0.43 0.66
C ASN A 182 0.99 1.56 1.70
N ARG A 183 1.67 1.45 2.85
CA ARG A 183 1.63 2.51 3.86
C ARG A 183 2.28 3.80 3.37
N ILE A 184 3.20 3.72 2.39
CA ILE A 184 3.82 4.92 1.84
C ILE A 184 2.88 5.68 0.90
N GLY A 185 2.11 5.00 0.05
CA GLY A 185 1.07 5.63 -0.77
C GLY A 185 -0.05 6.23 0.08
N THR A 186 -0.44 5.52 1.16
CA THR A 186 -1.35 6.05 2.18
C THR A 186 -0.78 7.32 2.84
N ALA A 187 0.50 7.34 3.20
CA ALA A 187 1.17 8.52 3.77
C ALA A 187 1.19 9.70 2.78
N VAL A 188 1.49 9.43 1.49
CA VAL A 188 1.41 10.45 0.43
C VAL A 188 0.00 11.04 0.38
N ALA A 189 -1.06 10.20 0.37
CA ALA A 189 -2.44 10.68 0.33
C ALA A 189 -2.77 11.58 1.54
N MET A 190 -2.36 11.18 2.74
CA MET A 190 -2.61 11.95 3.97
C MET A 190 -1.87 13.29 3.95
N GLU A 191 -0.60 13.32 3.55
CA GLU A 191 0.21 14.54 3.54
C GLU A 191 -0.23 15.49 2.43
N VAL A 192 -0.54 15.00 1.24
CA VAL A 192 -1.14 15.79 0.15
C VAL A 192 -2.45 16.42 0.61
N PHE A 193 -3.33 15.66 1.25
CA PHE A 193 -4.59 16.17 1.78
C PHE A 193 -4.39 17.29 2.80
N LYS A 194 -3.49 17.09 3.77
CA LYS A 194 -3.12 18.08 4.78
C LYS A 194 -2.58 19.36 4.14
N ASN A 195 -1.73 19.25 3.13
CA ASN A 195 -1.15 20.41 2.43
C ASN A 195 -2.23 21.20 1.68
N LEU A 196 -3.05 20.48 0.90
CA LEU A 196 -4.09 21.07 0.06
C LEU A 196 -5.27 21.63 0.86
N SER A 197 -5.56 21.09 2.04
CA SER A 197 -6.69 21.55 2.86
C SER A 197 -6.60 23.02 3.31
N LYS A 198 -5.43 23.64 3.21
CA LYS A 198 -5.15 25.03 3.57
C LYS A 198 -5.20 25.98 2.38
N GLU A 199 -5.37 25.43 1.18
CA GLU A 199 -5.35 26.18 -0.07
C GLU A 199 -6.79 26.47 -0.55
N ASP A 200 -6.93 27.51 -1.36
CA ASP A 200 -8.16 27.79 -2.11
C ASP A 200 -8.10 27.02 -3.44
N LEU A 201 -8.79 25.89 -3.50
CA LEU A 201 -8.68 24.92 -4.58
C LEU A 201 -9.78 25.12 -5.63
N PRO A 202 -9.50 24.90 -6.92
CA PRO A 202 -10.51 24.94 -7.99
C PRO A 202 -11.38 23.66 -8.04
N ASN A 203 -11.11 22.68 -7.18
CA ASN A 203 -11.70 21.34 -7.17
C ASN A 203 -12.06 20.88 -5.76
N SER A 204 -12.90 19.86 -5.67
CA SER A 204 -13.12 19.10 -4.43
C SER A 204 -12.15 17.94 -4.36
N ILE A 205 -11.48 17.75 -3.23
CA ILE A 205 -10.48 16.70 -3.06
C ILE A 205 -10.96 15.59 -2.12
N TYR A 206 -10.59 14.37 -2.47
CA TYR A 206 -10.93 13.16 -1.74
C TYR A 206 -9.66 12.33 -1.53
N ALA A 207 -9.08 12.37 -0.33
CA ALA A 207 -8.04 11.44 0.06
C ALA A 207 -8.68 10.14 0.55
N VAL A 208 -8.21 9.00 0.07
CA VAL A 208 -8.84 7.71 0.32
C VAL A 208 -7.81 6.71 0.84
N GLY A 209 -8.18 6.02 1.93
CA GLY A 209 -7.55 4.78 2.36
C GLY A 209 -8.42 3.60 1.91
N ASN A 210 -8.03 2.91 0.83
CA ASN A 210 -8.75 1.76 0.32
C ASN A 210 -8.44 0.50 1.13
N VAL A 211 -9.38 -0.45 1.15
CA VAL A 211 -9.22 -1.76 1.79
C VAL A 211 -9.14 -2.87 0.75
N GLN A 212 -8.50 -4.01 1.11
CA GLN A 212 -8.50 -5.24 0.31
C GLN A 212 -7.96 -5.04 -1.13
N GLU A 213 -6.95 -4.22 -1.29
CA GLU A 213 -6.24 -4.07 -2.58
C GLU A 213 -5.55 -5.37 -2.96
N GLU A 214 -4.77 -5.94 -2.05
CA GLU A 214 -3.91 -7.12 -2.19
C GLU A 214 -4.64 -8.42 -2.60
N VAL A 215 -5.96 -8.41 -2.50
CA VAL A 215 -6.83 -9.54 -2.86
C VAL A 215 -7.80 -9.21 -3.99
N GLY A 216 -7.51 -8.17 -4.76
CA GLY A 216 -8.21 -7.87 -6.01
C GLY A 216 -8.84 -6.49 -6.11
N LEU A 217 -8.17 -5.42 -5.64
CA LEU A 217 -8.52 -4.00 -5.83
C LEU A 217 -9.94 -3.65 -5.37
N ARG A 218 -10.42 -4.29 -4.29
CA ARG A 218 -11.85 -4.31 -3.96
C ARG A 218 -12.35 -2.98 -3.42
N GLY A 219 -11.61 -2.37 -2.49
CA GLY A 219 -11.94 -1.08 -1.90
C GLY A 219 -11.90 0.06 -2.92
N ALA A 220 -10.98 0.02 -3.87
CA ALA A 220 -10.90 1.02 -4.94
C ALA A 220 -12.18 1.09 -5.77
N LYS A 221 -12.80 -0.05 -6.04
CA LYS A 221 -14.08 -0.11 -6.75
C LYS A 221 -15.22 0.53 -5.94
N THR A 222 -15.32 0.24 -4.65
CA THR A 222 -16.42 0.74 -3.83
C THR A 222 -16.26 2.21 -3.47
N SER A 223 -15.06 2.67 -3.18
CA SER A 223 -14.76 4.07 -2.89
C SER A 223 -14.95 4.96 -4.13
N SER A 224 -14.48 4.53 -5.31
CA SER A 224 -14.70 5.25 -6.57
C SER A 224 -16.18 5.37 -6.90
N ASN A 225 -16.97 4.31 -6.74
CA ASN A 225 -18.41 4.38 -6.95
C ASN A 225 -19.11 5.33 -5.94
N ARG A 226 -18.62 5.42 -4.71
CA ARG A 226 -19.17 6.32 -3.70
C ARG A 226 -18.85 7.79 -3.98
N ILE A 227 -17.64 8.09 -4.47
CA ILE A 227 -17.17 9.45 -4.76
C ILE A 227 -17.67 9.91 -6.13
N ASN A 228 -17.63 9.03 -7.13
CA ASN A 228 -17.82 9.31 -8.55
C ASN A 228 -16.87 10.45 -9.02
N PRO A 229 -15.54 10.23 -9.00
CA PRO A 229 -14.55 11.25 -9.31
C PRO A 229 -14.46 11.54 -10.80
N ASP A 230 -13.98 12.74 -11.13
CA ASP A 230 -13.67 13.17 -12.51
C ASP A 230 -12.23 12.80 -12.91
N ILE A 231 -11.32 12.78 -11.94
CA ILE A 231 -9.92 12.29 -12.06
C ILE A 231 -9.57 11.44 -10.86
N SER A 232 -8.78 10.39 -11.06
CA SER A 232 -8.32 9.53 -9.97
C SER A 232 -6.82 9.22 -10.06
N PHE A 233 -6.16 9.23 -8.89
CA PHE A 233 -4.78 8.79 -8.72
C PHE A 233 -4.73 7.60 -7.77
N ALA A 234 -4.03 6.53 -8.16
CA ALA A 234 -3.56 5.51 -7.23
C ALA A 234 -2.15 5.89 -6.77
N LEU A 235 -1.98 6.04 -5.46
CA LEU A 235 -0.70 6.31 -4.83
C LEU A 235 -0.21 5.01 -4.22
N ASP A 236 0.89 4.48 -4.75
CA ASP A 236 1.27 3.11 -4.47
C ASP A 236 2.79 2.95 -4.37
N THR A 237 3.25 1.72 -4.32
CA THR A 237 4.65 1.34 -4.45
C THR A 237 4.91 0.73 -5.83
N GLY A 238 6.15 0.80 -6.27
CA GLY A 238 6.57 0.13 -7.49
C GLY A 238 7.96 -0.47 -7.35
N THR A 239 8.24 -1.53 -8.09
CA THR A 239 9.51 -2.25 -8.00
C THR A 239 10.69 -1.35 -8.36
N ALA A 240 11.70 -1.26 -7.49
CA ALA A 240 12.97 -0.64 -7.82
C ALA A 240 13.91 -1.65 -8.47
N GLY A 241 14.45 -1.31 -9.64
CA GLY A 241 15.37 -2.16 -10.43
C GLY A 241 16.85 -2.00 -10.08
N ASP A 242 17.19 -1.36 -8.96
CA ASP A 242 18.59 -1.04 -8.59
C ASP A 242 19.21 -2.07 -7.62
N THR A 243 18.65 -3.27 -7.53
CA THR A 243 19.24 -4.38 -6.77
C THR A 243 20.16 -5.23 -7.65
N PRO A 244 21.21 -5.86 -7.08
CA PRO A 244 22.08 -6.76 -7.83
C PRO A 244 21.29 -7.87 -8.53
N GLY A 245 21.54 -8.08 -9.83
CA GLY A 245 20.90 -9.08 -10.65
C GLY A 245 19.72 -8.56 -11.49
N MET A 246 19.23 -7.35 -11.22
CA MET A 246 18.22 -6.70 -12.07
C MET A 246 18.86 -6.08 -13.33
N THR A 247 18.10 -6.10 -14.42
CA THR A 247 18.45 -5.44 -15.68
C THR A 247 17.52 -4.25 -15.94
N ALA A 248 17.98 -3.30 -16.77
CA ALA A 248 17.15 -2.14 -17.12
C ALA A 248 15.88 -2.50 -17.90
N ASP A 249 15.86 -3.67 -18.56
CA ASP A 249 14.67 -4.17 -19.27
C ASP A 249 13.61 -4.74 -18.30
N GLU A 250 14.01 -5.14 -17.09
CA GLU A 250 13.10 -5.63 -16.05
C GLU A 250 12.50 -4.49 -15.22
N SER A 251 13.33 -3.51 -14.83
CA SER A 251 12.92 -2.23 -14.26
C SER A 251 14.10 -1.26 -14.34
N SER A 252 13.89 -0.07 -14.86
CA SER A 252 14.91 0.97 -14.93
C SER A 252 14.91 1.89 -13.71
N SER A 253 13.90 1.80 -12.86
CA SER A 253 13.69 2.66 -11.70
C SER A 253 14.70 2.41 -10.58
N LYS A 254 15.06 3.48 -9.88
CA LYS A 254 16.05 3.44 -8.78
C LYS A 254 15.57 4.28 -7.61
N LEU A 255 15.92 3.86 -6.40
CA LEU A 255 15.70 4.64 -5.20
C LEU A 255 16.48 5.97 -5.26
N GLY A 256 15.87 7.04 -4.78
CA GLY A 256 16.46 8.39 -4.76
C GLY A 256 16.42 9.11 -6.11
N LYS A 257 15.61 8.64 -7.06
CA LYS A 257 15.47 9.24 -8.40
C LYS A 257 14.05 9.80 -8.68
N GLY A 258 13.25 9.92 -7.63
CA GLY A 258 11.88 10.44 -7.69
C GLY A 258 10.81 9.38 -7.91
N PRO A 259 9.53 9.76 -7.85
CA PRO A 259 8.40 8.86 -8.06
C PRO A 259 8.43 8.20 -9.43
N GLN A 260 7.78 7.05 -9.51
CA GLN A 260 7.50 6.36 -10.76
C GLN A 260 6.13 6.80 -11.28
N ILE A 261 6.04 7.18 -12.54
CA ILE A 261 4.80 7.40 -13.29
C ILE A 261 4.53 6.11 -14.04
N ILE A 262 3.49 5.38 -13.64
CA ILE A 262 3.15 4.09 -14.22
C ILE A 262 2.45 4.30 -15.56
N VAL A 263 3.11 3.86 -16.63
CA VAL A 263 2.57 3.96 -17.99
C VAL A 263 1.60 2.82 -18.28
N PHE A 264 1.88 1.64 -17.71
CA PHE A 264 1.10 0.42 -17.88
C PHE A 264 1.29 -0.47 -16.65
N ASP A 265 0.19 -1.04 -16.17
CA ASP A 265 0.20 -2.22 -15.31
C ASP A 265 -0.75 -3.29 -15.87
N ALA A 266 -0.78 -4.51 -15.27
CA ALA A 266 -1.62 -5.59 -15.77
C ALA A 266 -3.13 -5.29 -15.72
N SER A 267 -3.55 -4.25 -15.00
CA SER A 267 -4.95 -3.88 -14.79
C SER A 267 -5.34 -2.55 -15.46
N MET A 268 -4.35 -1.71 -15.88
CA MET A 268 -4.59 -0.37 -16.38
C MET A 268 -3.57 0.04 -17.45
N ILE A 269 -4.03 0.77 -18.46
CA ILE A 269 -3.20 1.65 -19.29
C ILE A 269 -3.44 3.09 -18.80
N ALA A 270 -2.38 3.79 -18.43
CA ALA A 270 -2.48 5.16 -17.96
C ALA A 270 -3.20 6.07 -18.96
N HIS A 271 -4.13 6.88 -18.48
CA HIS A 271 -4.81 7.85 -19.34
C HIS A 271 -3.79 8.85 -19.93
N LYS A 272 -3.68 8.87 -21.27
CA LYS A 272 -2.62 9.62 -21.95
C LYS A 272 -2.59 11.10 -21.57
N GLY A 273 -3.73 11.78 -21.64
CA GLY A 273 -3.81 13.21 -21.33
C GLY A 273 -3.45 13.52 -19.88
N LEU A 274 -3.87 12.66 -18.93
CA LEU A 274 -3.52 12.82 -17.52
C LEU A 274 -2.03 12.57 -17.25
N ARG A 275 -1.48 11.51 -17.85
CA ARG A 275 -0.05 11.21 -17.75
C ARG A 275 0.81 12.35 -18.27
N ASP A 276 0.51 12.83 -19.48
CA ASP A 276 1.26 13.91 -20.12
C ASP A 276 1.17 15.20 -19.29
N PHE A 277 0.00 15.53 -18.74
CA PHE A 277 -0.20 16.66 -17.84
C PHE A 277 0.67 16.57 -16.56
N VAL A 278 0.75 15.38 -15.95
CA VAL A 278 1.60 15.15 -14.76
C VAL A 278 3.08 15.28 -15.10
N VAL A 279 3.52 14.76 -16.25
CA VAL A 279 4.90 14.86 -16.74
C VAL A 279 5.28 16.32 -17.00
N ASP A 280 4.44 17.08 -17.70
CA ASP A 280 4.69 18.50 -17.97
C ASP A 280 4.91 19.31 -16.69
N ILE A 281 4.13 19.03 -15.63
CA ILE A 281 4.28 19.68 -14.31
C ILE A 281 5.58 19.24 -13.63
N ALA A 282 5.92 17.95 -13.69
CA ALA A 282 7.17 17.46 -13.09
C ALA A 282 8.40 18.11 -13.76
N GLU A 283 8.39 18.24 -15.10
CA GLU A 283 9.46 18.90 -15.86
C GLU A 283 9.51 20.40 -15.56
N GLU A 284 8.37 21.11 -15.56
CA GLU A 284 8.29 22.54 -15.24
C GLU A 284 8.86 22.87 -13.86
N LEU A 285 8.59 22.01 -12.87
CA LEU A 285 9.01 22.23 -11.47
C LEU A 285 10.34 21.56 -11.11
N GLU A 286 11.00 20.97 -12.10
CA GLU A 286 12.27 20.24 -11.94
C GLU A 286 12.17 19.15 -10.84
N ILE A 287 11.00 18.48 -10.75
CA ILE A 287 10.79 17.34 -9.84
C ILE A 287 11.30 16.10 -10.56
N PRO A 288 12.29 15.38 -10.00
CA PRO A 288 12.76 14.14 -10.62
C PRO A 288 11.63 13.10 -10.64
N PHE A 289 11.51 12.36 -11.74
CA PHE A 289 10.56 11.26 -11.89
C PHE A 289 11.12 10.18 -12.80
N GLN A 290 10.47 9.01 -12.81
CA GLN A 290 10.85 7.87 -13.62
C GLN A 290 9.60 7.26 -14.27
N PHE A 291 9.71 6.74 -15.50
CA PHE A 291 8.64 5.94 -16.07
C PHE A 291 8.79 4.47 -15.67
N GLU A 292 7.66 3.78 -15.43
CA GLU A 292 7.70 2.38 -15.07
C GLU A 292 6.54 1.60 -15.70
N PHE A 293 6.76 0.28 -15.89
CA PHE A 293 5.82 -0.70 -16.41
C PHE A 293 5.73 -1.88 -15.44
N ILE A 294 4.51 -2.28 -15.07
CA ILE A 294 4.25 -3.38 -14.11
C ILE A 294 3.43 -4.48 -14.78
N PRO A 295 4.01 -5.26 -15.72
CA PRO A 295 3.23 -6.22 -16.51
C PRO A 295 2.69 -7.41 -15.69
N GLY A 296 3.25 -7.68 -14.50
CA GLY A 296 2.88 -8.79 -13.62
C GLY A 296 2.08 -8.41 -12.39
N GLY A 297 1.70 -7.13 -12.24
CA GLY A 297 0.95 -6.63 -11.07
C GLY A 297 -0.07 -5.58 -11.50
N GLY A 298 -0.92 -5.17 -10.57
CA GLY A 298 -1.89 -4.09 -10.78
C GLY A 298 -1.84 -3.14 -9.60
N THR A 299 -2.53 -2.00 -9.74
CA THR A 299 -2.74 -1.01 -8.69
C THR A 299 -4.23 -0.69 -8.57
N ASP A 300 -4.62 0.01 -7.53
CA ASP A 300 -6.01 0.50 -7.35
C ASP A 300 -6.53 1.28 -8.58
N ALA A 301 -5.64 1.88 -9.39
CA ALA A 301 -6.01 2.54 -10.64
C ALA A 301 -6.74 1.60 -11.63
N GLY A 302 -6.44 0.30 -11.59
CA GLY A 302 -7.14 -0.72 -12.38
C GLY A 302 -8.63 -0.82 -12.10
N SER A 303 -9.07 -0.64 -10.84
CA SER A 303 -10.49 -0.59 -10.49
C SER A 303 -11.08 0.81 -10.61
N GLN A 304 -10.28 1.86 -10.38
CA GLN A 304 -10.70 3.25 -10.47
C GLN A 304 -11.08 3.63 -11.89
N HIS A 305 -10.21 3.33 -12.89
CA HIS A 305 -10.40 3.81 -14.27
C HIS A 305 -11.63 3.23 -14.96
N VAL A 306 -12.12 2.06 -14.56
CA VAL A 306 -13.35 1.44 -15.10
C VAL A 306 -14.59 1.71 -14.24
N SER A 307 -14.49 2.61 -13.24
CA SER A 307 -15.61 2.98 -12.38
C SER A 307 -16.61 3.89 -13.12
N GLY A 308 -17.90 3.73 -12.84
CA GLY A 308 -18.97 4.55 -13.44
C GLY A 308 -18.97 4.50 -14.96
N HIS A 309 -18.71 5.64 -15.60
CA HIS A 309 -18.60 5.80 -17.06
C HIS A 309 -17.15 5.80 -17.56
N GLY A 310 -16.21 5.44 -16.72
CA GLY A 310 -14.78 5.55 -16.92
C GLY A 310 -14.22 6.85 -16.31
N VAL A 311 -13.06 6.74 -15.68
CA VAL A 311 -12.39 7.85 -14.99
C VAL A 311 -10.94 7.91 -15.48
N PRO A 312 -10.47 9.06 -16.04
CA PRO A 312 -9.06 9.23 -16.31
C PRO A 312 -8.25 8.97 -15.04
N SER A 313 -7.42 7.93 -15.07
CA SER A 313 -6.68 7.46 -13.90
C SER A 313 -5.20 7.29 -14.20
N LEU A 314 -4.38 7.46 -13.17
CA LEU A 314 -2.94 7.30 -13.22
C LEU A 314 -2.44 6.75 -11.88
N ALA A 315 -1.53 5.78 -11.93
CA ALA A 315 -0.78 5.36 -10.75
C ALA A 315 0.55 6.13 -10.67
N ILE A 316 0.82 6.72 -9.51
CA ILE A 316 2.09 7.37 -9.15
C ILE A 316 2.63 6.64 -7.94
N THR A 317 3.81 6.03 -8.09
CA THR A 317 4.33 5.10 -7.09
C THR A 317 5.66 5.55 -6.50
N VAL A 318 5.92 5.15 -5.25
CA VAL A 318 7.22 5.32 -4.61
C VAL A 318 8.08 4.09 -4.91
N PRO A 319 9.27 4.24 -5.55
CA PRO A 319 10.15 3.11 -5.80
C PRO A 319 10.47 2.36 -4.51
N THR A 320 10.32 1.04 -4.52
CA THR A 320 10.48 0.21 -3.33
C THR A 320 11.25 -1.06 -3.65
N ARG A 321 12.24 -1.41 -2.81
CA ARG A 321 12.93 -2.71 -2.87
C ARG A 321 12.23 -3.73 -2.00
N TYR A 322 12.26 -4.99 -2.43
CA TYR A 322 11.78 -6.15 -1.63
C TYR A 322 10.28 -6.10 -1.33
N LEU A 323 9.48 -5.72 -2.33
CA LEU A 323 8.01 -5.77 -2.24
C LEU A 323 7.53 -7.18 -1.87
N HIS A 324 6.36 -7.29 -1.23
CA HIS A 324 5.76 -8.55 -0.80
C HIS A 324 6.72 -9.42 0.01
N SER A 325 7.45 -8.79 0.94
CA SER A 325 8.31 -9.47 1.92
C SER A 325 8.11 -8.89 3.32
N HIS A 326 8.77 -9.48 4.33
CA HIS A 326 8.70 -8.98 5.71
C HIS A 326 9.33 -7.59 5.90
N SER A 327 10.24 -7.21 5.00
CA SER A 327 10.96 -5.94 5.10
C SER A 327 11.19 -5.38 3.70
N SER A 328 10.74 -4.18 3.47
CA SER A 328 10.99 -3.42 2.25
C SER A 328 11.73 -2.13 2.54
N VAL A 329 12.32 -1.53 1.52
CA VAL A 329 13.16 -0.34 1.64
C VAL A 329 12.73 0.70 0.63
N ILE A 330 12.53 1.93 1.11
CA ILE A 330 12.24 3.12 0.29
C ILE A 330 13.30 4.20 0.51
N HIS A 331 13.26 5.24 -0.30
CA HIS A 331 14.09 6.43 -0.12
C HIS A 331 13.25 7.65 0.24
N GLU A 332 13.66 8.37 1.27
CA GLU A 332 12.97 9.54 1.82
C GLU A 332 12.68 10.62 0.77
N ASP A 333 13.65 10.93 -0.12
CA ASP A 333 13.45 11.95 -1.15
C ASP A 333 12.41 11.54 -2.19
N ASP A 334 12.23 10.24 -2.47
CA ASP A 334 11.21 9.77 -3.41
C ASP A 334 9.82 10.01 -2.84
N TYR A 335 9.62 9.77 -1.55
CA TYR A 335 8.39 10.09 -0.84
C TYR A 335 8.06 11.59 -0.93
N HIS A 336 9.01 12.46 -0.56
CA HIS A 336 8.78 13.91 -0.61
C HIS A 336 8.53 14.45 -2.01
N ASN A 337 9.25 13.93 -3.01
CA ASN A 337 9.03 14.29 -4.41
C ASN A 337 7.66 13.83 -4.90
N THR A 338 7.17 12.66 -4.44
CA THR A 338 5.82 12.19 -4.74
C THR A 338 4.76 13.12 -4.15
N VAL A 339 4.89 13.47 -2.86
CA VAL A 339 3.99 14.43 -2.20
C VAL A 339 3.98 15.78 -2.93
N LYS A 340 5.18 16.30 -3.27
CA LYS A 340 5.30 17.58 -3.99
C LYS A 340 4.61 17.51 -5.36
N LEU A 341 4.88 16.49 -6.15
CA LEU A 341 4.32 16.32 -7.49
C LEU A 341 2.79 16.22 -7.44
N VAL A 342 2.25 15.33 -6.62
CA VAL A 342 0.79 15.12 -6.52
C VAL A 342 0.10 16.38 -6.01
N THR A 343 0.69 17.09 -5.05
CA THR A 343 0.14 18.36 -4.54
C THR A 343 0.04 19.40 -5.66
N GLU A 344 1.09 19.60 -6.44
CA GLU A 344 1.12 20.61 -7.51
C GLU A 344 0.23 20.24 -8.70
N VAL A 345 0.10 18.96 -9.01
CA VAL A 345 -0.84 18.46 -10.02
C VAL A 345 -2.28 18.76 -9.61
N ILE A 346 -2.68 18.44 -8.38
CA ILE A 346 -4.07 18.63 -7.92
C ILE A 346 -4.46 20.12 -7.89
N LYS A 347 -3.56 21.02 -7.51
CA LYS A 347 -3.80 22.47 -7.53
C LYS A 347 -4.21 23.02 -8.91
N ARG A 348 -3.78 22.35 -9.99
CA ARG A 348 -3.97 22.80 -11.37
C ARG A 348 -5.12 22.10 -12.11
N LEU A 349 -5.84 21.20 -11.43
CA LEU A 349 -6.98 20.47 -12.00
C LEU A 349 -8.28 21.25 -11.76
N ASP A 350 -8.51 22.28 -12.56
CA ASP A 350 -9.80 22.97 -12.67
C ASP A 350 -10.72 22.26 -13.68
N GLN A 351 -11.94 22.74 -13.83
CA GLN A 351 -12.94 22.15 -14.72
C GLN A 351 -12.48 22.11 -16.18
N GLU A 352 -11.89 23.20 -16.68
CA GLU A 352 -11.40 23.30 -18.06
C GLU A 352 -10.25 22.32 -18.33
N THR A 353 -9.31 22.24 -17.39
CA THR A 353 -8.17 21.32 -17.47
C THR A 353 -8.64 19.87 -17.47
N VAL A 354 -9.59 19.51 -16.59
CA VAL A 354 -10.15 18.15 -16.52
C VAL A 354 -10.90 17.78 -17.81
N GLU A 355 -11.70 18.69 -18.37
CA GLU A 355 -12.38 18.48 -19.66
C GLU A 355 -11.39 18.27 -20.81
N LYS A 356 -10.32 19.08 -20.86
CA LYS A 356 -9.25 18.94 -21.84
C LYS A 356 -8.49 17.61 -21.70
N ILE A 357 -8.20 17.17 -20.47
CA ILE A 357 -7.57 15.87 -20.23
C ILE A 357 -8.47 14.75 -20.73
N THR A 358 -9.76 14.81 -20.40
CA THR A 358 -10.70 13.72 -20.63
C THR A 358 -11.12 13.57 -22.10
N PHE A 359 -11.31 14.69 -22.82
CA PHE A 359 -11.94 14.73 -24.15
C PHE A 359 -11.07 15.40 -25.21
N GLY A 360 -9.88 15.91 -24.88
CA GLY A 360 -8.96 16.65 -25.75
C GLY A 360 -8.02 15.81 -26.63
#